data_725bca33ed0ca4e3536aa6b9d2920f82
#
_entry.id   725bca33ed0ca4e3536aa6b9d2920f82
#
_cell.length_a   1.000
_cell.length_b   1.000
_cell.length_c   1.000
_cell.angle_alpha   90.00
_cell.angle_beta   90.00
_cell.angle_gamma   90.00
#
_symmetry.space_group_name_H-M   'P 1'
#
loop_
_entity.id
_entity.type
_entity.pdbx_description
1 polymer ?
#
loop_
_entity_poly.entity_id
_entity_poly.type
_entity_poly.pdbx_seq_one_letter_code
_entity_poly.pdbx_strand_id
1 'polypeptide(L)'
;SCANRLLLLPNGYNEDIFYPEEVDRESLFDSLGLPYRGEYIVLFAGKLAEFKGVDTLLRVAHRYERLTEREIVTLIAGDGEEREKLSDLHKLLGLRHTFFLGNQKQDELWRLYNAADVFVMPSRREPFGLVALEAMACGLPVVGSNEGGLPEFINSSVGTLVSSNDEDAFCGAILEELAHSREAPERRAFVARYARENFAQELFVTKLEDVYASVLS
;
A
#
# COMPACT_ATOMS: atom_id res chain seq x y z
N SER A 1 -18.39 11.02 -33.67
CA SER A 1 -18.75 10.76 -32.25
C SER A 1 -17.50 10.92 -31.41
N CYS A 2 -17.56 11.69 -30.30
CA CYS A 2 -16.39 11.99 -29.45
C CYS A 2 -15.81 10.73 -28.77
N ALA A 3 -16.56 9.64 -28.69
CA ALA A 3 -16.13 8.39 -28.04
C ALA A 3 -14.86 7.76 -28.63
N ASN A 4 -14.59 8.00 -29.91
CA ASN A 4 -13.38 7.46 -30.59
C ASN A 4 -12.12 8.35 -30.40
N ARG A 5 -12.16 9.37 -29.53
CA ARG A 5 -11.04 10.30 -29.29
C ARG A 5 -10.60 10.31 -27.83
N LEU A 6 -11.14 9.42 -27.00
CA LEU A 6 -10.76 9.26 -25.60
C LEU A 6 -9.81 8.06 -25.49
N LEU A 7 -8.62 8.30 -24.96
CA LEU A 7 -7.66 7.28 -24.60
C LEU A 7 -7.43 7.33 -23.10
N LEU A 8 -7.55 6.20 -22.44
CA LEU A 8 -7.21 6.06 -21.03
C LEU A 8 -5.72 5.73 -20.94
N LEU A 9 -4.96 6.60 -20.28
CA LEU A 9 -3.55 6.36 -19.94
C LEU A 9 -3.46 6.24 -18.42
N PRO A 10 -3.20 5.04 -17.87
CA PRO A 10 -2.99 4.89 -16.43
C PRO A 10 -1.70 5.60 -16.02
N ASN A 11 -1.69 6.17 -14.82
CA ASN A 11 -0.47 6.75 -14.26
C ASN A 11 0.62 5.68 -14.11
N GLY A 12 1.88 6.11 -14.25
CA GLY A 12 3.06 5.29 -13.93
C GLY A 12 3.66 5.63 -12.58
N TYR A 13 4.43 4.71 -12.02
CA TYR A 13 5.31 4.94 -10.88
C TYR A 13 6.76 5.11 -11.36
N ASN A 14 7.61 5.73 -10.55
CA ASN A 14 9.02 5.91 -10.87
C ASN A 14 9.81 4.63 -10.53
N GLU A 15 10.19 3.85 -11.55
CA GLU A 15 10.93 2.59 -11.45
C GLU A 15 12.39 2.74 -11.02
N ASP A 16 12.96 3.94 -11.11
CA ASP A 16 14.30 4.24 -10.61
C ASP A 16 14.35 4.38 -9.08
N ILE A 17 13.18 4.63 -8.46
CA ILE A 17 13.05 4.80 -7.01
C ILE A 17 12.44 3.56 -6.37
N PHE A 18 11.37 3.01 -6.98
CA PHE A 18 10.61 1.91 -6.40
C PHE A 18 10.87 0.61 -7.16
N TYR A 19 11.64 -0.26 -6.53
CA TYR A 19 12.04 -1.58 -7.05
C TYR A 19 12.25 -2.55 -5.88
N PRO A 20 12.20 -3.88 -6.13
CA PRO A 20 12.42 -4.87 -5.08
C PRO A 20 13.88 -4.89 -4.62
N GLU A 21 14.08 -4.86 -3.33
CA GLU A 21 15.39 -5.02 -2.69
C GLU A 21 15.22 -5.69 -1.32
N GLU A 22 16.25 -6.37 -0.87
CA GLU A 22 16.28 -6.91 0.49
C GLU A 22 16.67 -5.80 1.47
N VAL A 23 15.83 -5.59 2.49
CA VAL A 23 16.02 -4.59 3.54
C VAL A 23 16.19 -5.28 4.88
N ASP A 24 17.26 -4.95 5.59
CA ASP A 24 17.45 -5.37 6.96
C ASP A 24 16.41 -4.70 7.88
N ARG A 25 15.44 -5.49 8.32
CA ARG A 25 14.32 -5.03 9.14
C ARG A 25 14.76 -4.55 10.51
N GLU A 26 15.76 -5.19 11.14
CA GLU A 26 16.27 -4.79 12.45
C GLU A 26 16.90 -3.39 12.35
N SER A 27 17.79 -3.17 11.39
CA SER A 27 18.40 -1.87 11.14
C SER A 27 17.36 -0.79 10.78
N LEU A 28 16.31 -1.15 10.03
CA LEU A 28 15.23 -0.21 9.72
C LEU A 28 14.49 0.22 10.99
N PHE A 29 14.08 -0.74 11.84
CA PHE A 29 13.34 -0.45 13.06
C PHE A 29 14.19 0.31 14.08
N ASP A 30 15.49 0.01 14.18
CA ASP A 30 16.43 0.80 15.00
C ASP A 30 16.48 2.26 14.53
N SER A 31 16.53 2.50 13.21
CA SER A 31 16.50 3.86 12.65
C SER A 31 15.20 4.61 12.92
N LEU A 32 14.09 3.91 13.08
CA LEU A 32 12.78 4.45 13.45
C LEU A 32 12.62 4.63 14.97
N GLY A 33 13.56 4.13 15.78
CA GLY A 33 13.45 4.11 17.25
C GLY A 33 12.36 3.17 17.76
N LEU A 34 12.02 2.11 16.99
CA LEU A 34 10.98 1.15 17.30
C LEU A 34 11.57 -0.23 17.61
N PRO A 35 10.99 -1.00 18.54
CA PRO A 35 11.40 -2.38 18.77
C PRO A 35 10.99 -3.27 17.60
N TYR A 36 11.84 -4.25 17.24
CA TYR A 36 11.51 -5.31 16.29
C TYR A 36 12.02 -6.67 16.81
N ARG A 37 11.18 -7.70 16.73
CA ARG A 37 11.47 -9.05 17.22
C ARG A 37 11.08 -10.13 16.21
N GLY A 38 10.92 -9.74 14.93
CA GLY A 38 10.48 -10.64 13.87
C GLY A 38 8.99 -10.56 13.54
N GLU A 39 8.29 -9.49 13.99
CA GLU A 39 6.87 -9.27 13.71
C GLU A 39 6.57 -9.23 12.21
N TYR A 40 5.31 -9.52 11.85
CA TYR A 40 4.78 -9.19 10.53
C TYR A 40 4.51 -7.68 10.45
N ILE A 41 4.78 -7.07 9.30
CA ILE A 41 4.70 -5.63 9.09
C ILE A 41 3.54 -5.31 8.14
N VAL A 42 2.51 -4.68 8.68
CA VAL A 42 1.41 -4.05 7.92
C VAL A 42 1.75 -2.59 7.70
N LEU A 43 1.73 -2.11 6.47
CA LEU A 43 2.10 -0.74 6.12
C LEU A 43 0.95 0.02 5.46
N PHE A 44 0.73 1.23 5.90
CA PHE A 44 -0.02 2.27 5.21
C PHE A 44 0.93 3.43 4.87
N ALA A 45 0.79 4.02 3.69
CA ALA A 45 1.46 5.27 3.31
C ALA A 45 0.48 6.22 2.63
N GLY A 46 0.50 7.49 3.02
CA GLY A 46 -0.33 8.52 2.41
C GLY A 46 -0.75 9.63 3.34
N LYS A 47 -1.46 10.62 2.79
CA LYS A 47 -2.00 11.74 3.57
C LYS A 47 -3.03 11.24 4.59
N LEU A 48 -2.96 11.71 5.83
CA LEU A 48 -3.94 11.41 6.87
C LEU A 48 -5.17 12.30 6.70
N ALA A 49 -6.05 11.92 5.76
CA ALA A 49 -7.31 12.57 5.45
C ALA A 49 -8.47 11.59 5.66
N GLU A 50 -9.67 12.09 5.95
CA GLU A 50 -10.84 11.26 6.26
C GLU A 50 -11.13 10.20 5.19
N PHE A 51 -11.01 10.58 3.90
CA PHE A 51 -11.29 9.68 2.79
C PHE A 51 -10.24 8.57 2.60
N LYS A 52 -9.09 8.66 3.26
CA LYS A 52 -8.04 7.61 3.24
C LYS A 52 -8.33 6.43 4.18
N GLY A 53 -9.32 6.56 5.08
CA GLY A 53 -9.83 5.44 5.88
C GLY A 53 -8.85 4.89 6.92
N VAL A 54 -7.88 5.70 7.40
CA VAL A 54 -6.90 5.24 8.40
C VAL A 54 -7.58 4.88 9.73
N ASP A 55 -8.73 5.47 10.05
CA ASP A 55 -9.56 5.07 11.17
C ASP A 55 -10.07 3.62 11.04
N THR A 56 -10.41 3.17 9.82
CA THR A 56 -10.72 1.76 9.54
C THR A 56 -9.50 0.88 9.81
N LEU A 57 -8.29 1.27 9.33
CA LEU A 57 -7.07 0.51 9.61
C LEU A 57 -6.79 0.39 11.12
N LEU A 58 -6.98 1.45 11.91
CA LEU A 58 -6.82 1.39 13.37
C LEU A 58 -7.79 0.40 14.03
N ARG A 59 -9.06 0.36 13.58
CA ARG A 59 -10.05 -0.61 14.09
C ARG A 59 -9.70 -2.04 13.69
N VAL A 60 -9.23 -2.23 12.47
CA VAL A 60 -8.75 -3.52 11.97
C VAL A 60 -7.51 -3.96 12.75
N ALA A 61 -6.56 -3.05 13.03
CA ALA A 61 -5.40 -3.33 13.87
C ALA A 61 -5.82 -3.80 15.28
N HIS A 62 -6.78 -3.12 15.89
CA HIS A 62 -7.34 -3.54 17.17
C HIS A 62 -7.95 -4.95 17.14
N ARG A 63 -8.54 -5.36 16.00
CA ARG A 63 -9.10 -6.71 15.85
C ARG A 63 -8.00 -7.75 15.77
N TYR A 64 -7.02 -7.64 14.87
CA TYR A 64 -6.01 -8.68 14.73
C TYR A 64 -5.05 -8.74 15.93
N GLU A 65 -4.76 -7.64 16.62
CA GLU A 65 -4.02 -7.67 17.89
C GLU A 65 -4.70 -8.56 18.97
N ARG A 66 -5.99 -8.83 18.83
CA ARG A 66 -6.79 -9.66 19.76
C ARG A 66 -7.13 -11.05 19.24
N LEU A 67 -7.15 -11.23 17.91
CA LEU A 67 -7.62 -12.47 17.28
C LEU A 67 -6.50 -13.44 16.97
N THR A 68 -5.26 -12.98 16.91
CA THR A 68 -4.12 -13.83 16.52
C THR A 68 -3.01 -13.76 17.57
N GLU A 69 -2.31 -14.90 17.75
CA GLU A 69 -1.05 -14.95 18.51
C GLU A 69 0.15 -14.46 17.68
N ARG A 70 -0.06 -14.15 16.40
CA ARG A 70 0.98 -13.57 15.55
C ARG A 70 1.30 -12.17 16.02
N GLU A 71 2.57 -11.89 16.20
CA GLU A 71 3.02 -10.54 16.44
C GLU A 71 2.98 -9.76 15.13
N ILE A 72 2.11 -8.73 15.08
CA ILE A 72 1.90 -7.86 13.91
C ILE A 72 2.15 -6.42 14.34
N VAL A 73 3.04 -5.75 13.63
CA VAL A 73 3.24 -4.32 13.76
C VAL A 73 2.57 -3.58 12.60
N THR A 74 1.88 -2.48 12.91
CA THR A 74 1.27 -1.61 11.92
C THR A 74 2.04 -0.29 11.85
N LEU A 75 2.57 0.03 10.68
CA LEU A 75 3.28 1.28 10.42
C LEU A 75 2.39 2.20 9.57
N ILE A 76 2.21 3.43 10.02
CA ILE A 76 1.40 4.47 9.35
C ILE A 76 2.33 5.60 8.96
N ALA A 77 2.75 5.62 7.69
CA ALA A 77 3.61 6.64 7.11
C ALA A 77 2.76 7.75 6.48
N GLY A 78 2.89 8.95 7.00
CA GLY A 78 2.19 10.14 6.53
C GLY A 78 1.71 11.06 7.63
N ASP A 79 1.20 12.20 7.21
CA ASP A 79 0.63 13.23 8.09
C ASP A 79 -0.59 13.90 7.41
N GLY A 80 -1.37 14.66 8.16
CA GLY A 80 -2.53 15.34 7.63
C GLY A 80 -3.51 15.82 8.70
N GLU A 81 -4.63 16.39 8.24
CA GLU A 81 -5.65 17.01 9.08
C GLU A 81 -6.31 16.06 10.09
N GLU A 82 -6.32 14.75 9.82
CA GLU A 82 -6.90 13.74 10.73
C GLU A 82 -5.91 13.22 11.79
N ARG A 83 -4.65 13.72 11.81
CA ARG A 83 -3.58 13.19 12.68
C ARG A 83 -3.96 13.16 14.16
N GLU A 84 -4.53 14.24 14.69
CA GLU A 84 -4.93 14.34 16.11
C GLU A 84 -6.06 13.37 16.42
N LYS A 85 -7.12 13.38 15.61
CA LYS A 85 -8.29 12.50 15.76
C LYS A 85 -7.91 11.02 15.68
N LEU A 86 -7.01 10.66 14.76
CA LEU A 86 -6.49 9.29 14.64
C LEU A 86 -5.63 8.92 15.85
N SER A 87 -4.84 9.84 16.39
CA SER A 87 -4.06 9.64 17.61
C SER A 87 -4.97 9.39 18.83
N ASP A 88 -6.08 10.09 18.94
CA ASP A 88 -7.04 9.88 20.02
C ASP A 88 -7.79 8.55 19.86
N LEU A 89 -8.15 8.17 18.64
CA LEU A 89 -8.72 6.84 18.37
C LEU A 89 -7.74 5.72 18.70
N HIS A 90 -6.45 5.87 18.33
CA HIS A 90 -5.39 4.94 18.67
C HIS A 90 -5.29 4.69 20.19
N LYS A 91 -5.28 5.78 20.99
CA LYS A 91 -5.28 5.69 22.47
C LYS A 91 -6.55 5.01 22.98
N LEU A 92 -7.72 5.40 22.47
CA LEU A 92 -9.01 4.84 22.84
C LEU A 92 -9.07 3.33 22.62
N LEU A 93 -8.52 2.85 21.49
CA LEU A 93 -8.45 1.44 21.13
C LEU A 93 -7.36 0.68 21.91
N GLY A 94 -6.45 1.38 22.59
CA GLY A 94 -5.37 0.78 23.36
C GLY A 94 -4.34 0.02 22.52
N LEU A 95 -4.13 0.46 21.27
CA LEU A 95 -3.18 -0.16 20.34
C LEU A 95 -1.74 -0.08 20.84
N ARG A 96 -1.01 -1.18 20.79
CA ARG A 96 0.36 -1.29 21.31
C ARG A 96 1.41 -1.46 20.24
N HIS A 97 1.01 -2.02 19.09
CA HIS A 97 1.89 -2.38 17.99
C HIS A 97 1.57 -1.57 16.71
N THR A 98 0.94 -0.40 16.88
CA THR A 98 0.62 0.52 15.78
C THR A 98 1.36 1.84 15.97
N PHE A 99 2.15 2.25 14.98
CA PHE A 99 3.04 3.40 15.07
C PHE A 99 2.81 4.37 13.91
N PHE A 100 2.72 5.65 14.25
CA PHE A 100 2.67 6.73 13.28
C PHE A 100 4.08 7.26 13.04
N LEU A 101 4.55 7.18 11.82
CA LEU A 101 5.90 7.57 11.43
C LEU A 101 6.02 9.04 10.99
N GLY A 102 4.87 9.75 10.80
CA GLY A 102 4.87 11.07 10.17
C GLY A 102 5.19 11.02 8.68
N ASN A 103 5.48 12.18 8.09
CA ASN A 103 5.86 12.26 6.68
C ASN A 103 7.18 11.55 6.43
N GLN A 104 7.21 10.72 5.41
CA GLN A 104 8.39 9.98 4.96
C GLN A 104 8.81 10.48 3.58
N LYS A 105 10.12 10.53 3.31
CA LYS A 105 10.66 10.80 1.99
C LYS A 105 10.56 9.56 1.10
N GLN A 106 10.77 9.71 -0.21
CA GLN A 106 10.66 8.61 -1.16
C GLN A 106 11.63 7.45 -0.88
N ASP A 107 12.88 7.76 -0.50
CA ASP A 107 13.89 6.78 -0.12
C ASP A 107 13.54 6.04 1.18
N GLU A 108 12.91 6.73 2.14
CA GLU A 108 12.39 6.12 3.37
C GLU A 108 11.17 5.25 3.06
N LEU A 109 10.24 5.71 2.20
CA LEU A 109 9.09 4.92 1.76
C LEU A 109 9.52 3.66 1.01
N TRP A 110 10.51 3.76 0.12
CA TRP A 110 11.07 2.61 -0.58
C TRP A 110 11.57 1.52 0.40
N ARG A 111 12.29 1.93 1.47
CA ARG A 111 12.73 0.98 2.51
C ARG A 111 11.56 0.34 3.26
N LEU A 112 10.53 1.14 3.59
CA LEU A 112 9.33 0.64 4.26
C LEU A 112 8.55 -0.35 3.38
N TYR A 113 8.36 -0.07 2.09
CA TYR A 113 7.69 -0.97 1.15
C TYR A 113 8.44 -2.31 1.01
N ASN A 114 9.77 -2.27 0.93
CA ASN A 114 10.58 -3.48 0.83
C ASN A 114 10.61 -4.30 2.13
N ALA A 115 10.53 -3.64 3.28
CA ALA A 115 10.51 -4.30 4.59
C ALA A 115 9.14 -4.86 4.97
N ALA A 116 8.04 -4.30 4.47
CA ALA A 116 6.69 -4.69 4.85
C ALA A 116 6.28 -6.06 4.28
N ASP A 117 5.27 -6.68 4.90
CA ASP A 117 4.67 -7.96 4.48
C ASP A 117 3.36 -7.75 3.69
N VAL A 118 2.62 -6.67 3.97
CA VAL A 118 1.41 -6.27 3.23
C VAL A 118 1.23 -4.76 3.29
N PHE A 119 0.80 -4.18 2.16
CA PHE A 119 0.37 -2.77 2.08
C PHE A 119 -1.15 -2.68 2.22
N VAL A 120 -1.65 -1.77 3.06
CA VAL A 120 -3.09 -1.62 3.30
C VAL A 120 -3.57 -0.24 2.89
N MET A 121 -4.62 -0.19 2.06
CA MET A 121 -5.21 1.05 1.55
C MET A 121 -6.72 1.05 1.71
N PRO A 122 -7.27 1.39 2.90
CA PRO A 122 -8.70 1.32 3.20
C PRO A 122 -9.44 2.58 2.76
N SER A 123 -9.03 3.19 1.65
CA SER A 123 -9.55 4.46 1.18
C SER A 123 -11.02 4.37 0.80
N ARG A 124 -11.84 5.28 1.31
CA ARG A 124 -13.25 5.45 0.93
C ARG A 124 -13.40 6.15 -0.41
N ARG A 125 -12.33 6.83 -0.84
CA ARG A 125 -12.28 7.55 -2.11
C ARG A 125 -10.83 7.66 -2.55
N GLU A 126 -10.46 6.89 -3.56
CA GLU A 126 -9.10 6.89 -4.10
C GLU A 126 -9.14 7.21 -5.60
N PRO A 127 -8.61 8.35 -6.05
CA PRO A 127 -8.61 8.68 -7.48
C PRO A 127 -7.86 7.67 -8.33
N PHE A 128 -6.70 7.20 -7.86
CA PHE A 128 -5.90 6.19 -8.57
C PHE A 128 -5.16 5.25 -7.61
N GLY A 129 -4.32 5.75 -6.69
CA GLY A 129 -3.58 4.95 -5.72
C GLY A 129 -2.10 4.76 -6.06
N LEU A 130 -1.40 5.84 -6.42
CA LEU A 130 0.04 5.78 -6.74
C LEU A 130 0.88 5.08 -5.68
N VAL A 131 0.62 5.33 -4.39
CA VAL A 131 1.34 4.68 -3.28
C VAL A 131 1.13 3.15 -3.25
N ALA A 132 -0.01 2.66 -3.73
CA ALA A 132 -0.23 1.22 -3.89
C ALA A 132 0.59 0.65 -5.06
N LEU A 133 0.71 1.38 -6.18
CA LEU A 133 1.61 0.99 -7.27
C LEU A 133 3.08 1.01 -6.85
N GLU A 134 3.52 2.01 -6.08
CA GLU A 134 4.86 2.08 -5.51
C GLU A 134 5.15 0.87 -4.60
N ALA A 135 4.19 0.50 -3.75
CA ALA A 135 4.27 -0.70 -2.92
C ALA A 135 4.38 -1.98 -3.77
N MET A 136 3.52 -2.12 -4.79
CA MET A 136 3.55 -3.26 -5.72
C MET A 136 4.87 -3.32 -6.51
N ALA A 137 5.43 -2.18 -6.89
CA ALA A 137 6.73 -2.10 -7.56
C ALA A 137 7.87 -2.66 -6.69
N CYS A 138 7.77 -2.53 -5.37
CA CYS A 138 8.65 -3.16 -4.39
C CYS A 138 8.26 -4.64 -4.08
N GLY A 139 7.30 -5.21 -4.80
CA GLY A 139 6.84 -6.58 -4.61
C GLY A 139 5.89 -6.77 -3.42
N LEU A 140 5.33 -5.69 -2.88
CA LEU A 140 4.45 -5.76 -1.72
C LEU A 140 3.00 -5.98 -2.17
N PRO A 141 2.31 -7.08 -1.76
CA PRO A 141 0.90 -7.28 -2.06
C PRO A 141 0.02 -6.23 -1.36
N VAL A 142 -1.10 -5.91 -1.98
CA VAL A 142 -2.00 -4.84 -1.52
C VAL A 142 -3.33 -5.40 -1.03
N VAL A 143 -3.74 -5.02 0.17
CA VAL A 143 -5.13 -5.14 0.63
C VAL A 143 -5.78 -3.76 0.55
N GLY A 144 -6.66 -3.58 -0.40
CA GLY A 144 -7.27 -2.29 -0.70
C GLY A 144 -8.78 -2.28 -0.66
N SER A 145 -9.38 -1.08 -0.64
CA SER A 145 -10.82 -0.94 -0.83
C SER A 145 -11.20 -1.15 -2.30
N ASN A 146 -12.35 -1.77 -2.52
CA ASN A 146 -12.95 -1.89 -3.86
C ASN A 146 -13.63 -0.58 -4.29
N GLU A 147 -12.88 0.55 -4.17
CA GLU A 147 -13.39 1.90 -4.39
C GLU A 147 -12.42 2.71 -5.26
N GLY A 148 -12.97 3.57 -6.11
CA GLY A 148 -12.17 4.47 -6.95
C GLY A 148 -11.29 3.74 -7.95
N GLY A 149 -10.01 4.14 -8.06
CA GLY A 149 -9.06 3.63 -9.06
C GLY A 149 -8.33 2.33 -8.71
N LEU A 150 -8.42 1.84 -7.46
CA LEU A 150 -7.71 0.60 -7.08
C LEU A 150 -8.12 -0.62 -7.90
N PRO A 151 -9.42 -0.84 -8.24
CA PRO A 151 -9.84 -1.95 -9.08
C PRO A 151 -9.29 -1.93 -10.51
N GLU A 152 -8.73 -0.80 -10.96
CA GLU A 152 -8.16 -0.70 -12.31
C GLU A 152 -6.84 -1.47 -12.46
N PHE A 153 -6.12 -1.70 -11.35
CA PHE A 153 -4.81 -2.34 -11.38
C PHE A 153 -4.59 -3.42 -10.32
N ILE A 154 -5.45 -3.52 -9.30
CA ILE A 154 -5.37 -4.59 -8.30
C ILE A 154 -6.34 -5.71 -8.67
N ASN A 155 -5.82 -6.91 -8.81
CA ASN A 155 -6.59 -8.15 -9.01
C ASN A 155 -6.08 -9.23 -8.03
N SER A 156 -6.74 -10.39 -8.00
CA SER A 156 -6.45 -11.47 -7.05
C SER A 156 -5.03 -12.06 -7.13
N SER A 157 -4.27 -11.78 -8.19
CA SER A 157 -2.88 -12.23 -8.30
C SER A 157 -1.88 -11.31 -7.61
N VAL A 158 -2.24 -10.05 -7.36
CA VAL A 158 -1.36 -9.02 -6.80
C VAL A 158 -1.87 -8.42 -5.49
N GLY A 159 -3.11 -8.75 -5.08
CA GLY A 159 -3.69 -8.24 -3.85
C GLY A 159 -5.15 -8.63 -3.69
N THR A 160 -5.78 -8.11 -2.64
CA THR A 160 -7.18 -8.37 -2.31
C THR A 160 -7.94 -7.05 -2.18
N LEU A 161 -9.09 -6.97 -2.83
CA LEU A 161 -10.00 -5.82 -2.73
C LEU A 161 -11.23 -6.19 -1.90
N VAL A 162 -11.56 -5.34 -0.93
CA VAL A 162 -12.70 -5.49 -0.02
C VAL A 162 -13.53 -4.20 0.05
N SER A 163 -14.75 -4.27 0.56
CA SER A 163 -15.55 -3.05 0.78
C SER A 163 -14.88 -2.13 1.82
N SER A 164 -14.80 -0.82 1.54
CA SER A 164 -14.16 0.17 2.40
C SER A 164 -14.72 0.26 3.83
N ASN A 165 -15.96 -0.21 4.03
CA ASN A 165 -16.66 -0.19 5.32
C ASN A 165 -16.69 -1.56 6.01
N ASP A 166 -16.03 -2.58 5.46
CA ASP A 166 -16.04 -3.93 6.00
C ASP A 166 -14.73 -4.23 6.74
N GLU A 167 -14.69 -3.88 8.04
CA GLU A 167 -13.54 -4.11 8.89
C GLU A 167 -13.20 -5.60 9.05
N ASP A 168 -14.21 -6.49 9.03
CA ASP A 168 -14.00 -7.94 9.14
C ASP A 168 -13.35 -8.50 7.88
N ALA A 169 -13.81 -8.06 6.70
CA ALA A 169 -13.19 -8.43 5.43
C ALA A 169 -11.74 -7.91 5.32
N PHE A 170 -11.46 -6.65 5.75
CA PHE A 170 -10.10 -6.14 5.79
C PHE A 170 -9.21 -6.96 6.73
N CYS A 171 -9.70 -7.27 7.94
CA CYS A 171 -8.96 -8.08 8.90
C CYS A 171 -8.63 -9.47 8.32
N GLY A 172 -9.62 -10.14 7.74
CA GLY A 172 -9.45 -11.45 7.10
C GLY A 172 -8.44 -11.41 5.97
N ALA A 173 -8.57 -10.45 5.05
CA ALA A 173 -7.67 -10.30 3.90
C ALA A 173 -6.22 -10.01 4.33
N ILE A 174 -6.00 -9.15 5.33
CA ILE A 174 -4.66 -8.88 5.88
C ILE A 174 -4.06 -10.16 6.47
N LEU A 175 -4.80 -10.89 7.31
CA LEU A 175 -4.31 -12.12 7.93
C LEU A 175 -4.02 -13.21 6.90
N GLU A 176 -4.79 -13.31 5.82
CA GLU A 176 -4.55 -14.22 4.70
C GLU A 176 -3.26 -13.85 3.95
N GLU A 177 -3.06 -12.58 3.59
CA GLU A 177 -1.82 -12.12 2.95
C GLU A 177 -0.59 -12.36 3.84
N LEU A 178 -0.68 -12.06 5.14
CA LEU A 178 0.40 -12.32 6.09
C LEU A 178 0.71 -13.82 6.25
N ALA A 179 -0.27 -14.70 6.10
CA ALA A 179 -0.04 -16.15 6.16
C ALA A 179 0.90 -16.64 5.05
N HIS A 180 0.86 -15.99 3.90
CA HIS A 180 1.63 -16.38 2.72
C HIS A 180 2.88 -15.51 2.45
N SER A 181 2.98 -14.33 3.09
CA SER A 181 3.98 -13.32 2.75
C SER A 181 5.43 -13.79 2.85
N ARG A 182 5.75 -14.65 3.82
CA ARG A 182 7.11 -15.16 4.07
C ARG A 182 7.35 -16.54 3.48
N GLU A 183 6.30 -17.26 3.10
CA GLU A 183 6.37 -18.62 2.58
C GLU A 183 6.41 -18.69 1.06
N ALA A 184 6.05 -17.58 0.37
CA ALA A 184 5.94 -17.53 -1.07
C ALA A 184 6.71 -16.32 -1.67
N PRO A 185 8.05 -16.30 -1.63
CA PRO A 185 8.86 -15.22 -2.18
C PRO A 185 8.61 -14.99 -3.68
N GLU A 186 8.20 -16.03 -4.42
CA GLU A 186 7.79 -15.95 -5.83
C GLU A 186 6.58 -15.05 -6.04
N ARG A 187 5.68 -14.91 -5.04
CA ARG A 187 4.55 -13.99 -5.10
C ARG A 187 5.03 -12.55 -5.11
N ARG A 188 5.99 -12.17 -4.26
CA ARG A 188 6.58 -10.82 -4.26
C ARG A 188 7.25 -10.49 -5.60
N ALA A 189 8.01 -11.44 -6.15
CA ALA A 189 8.63 -11.29 -7.46
C ALA A 189 7.58 -11.12 -8.57
N PHE A 190 6.46 -11.85 -8.49
CA PHE A 190 5.34 -11.70 -9.43
C PHE A 190 4.68 -10.32 -9.32
N VAL A 191 4.38 -9.85 -8.11
CA VAL A 191 3.74 -8.52 -7.87
C VAL A 191 4.61 -7.40 -8.44
N ALA A 192 5.92 -7.42 -8.18
CA ALA A 192 6.86 -6.44 -8.70
C ALA A 192 6.93 -6.47 -10.23
N ARG A 193 7.02 -7.66 -10.83
CA ARG A 193 7.02 -7.83 -12.27
C ARG A 193 5.74 -7.31 -12.91
N TYR A 194 4.58 -7.64 -12.33
CA TYR A 194 3.28 -7.14 -12.80
C TYR A 194 3.22 -5.61 -12.79
N ALA A 195 3.67 -4.97 -11.71
CA ALA A 195 3.73 -3.51 -11.63
C ALA A 195 4.63 -2.94 -12.71
N ARG A 196 5.83 -3.50 -12.91
CA ARG A 196 6.79 -3.04 -13.91
C ARG A 196 6.30 -3.20 -15.34
N GLU A 197 5.70 -4.34 -15.68
CA GLU A 197 5.24 -4.65 -17.04
C GLU A 197 4.01 -3.83 -17.45
N ASN A 198 3.26 -3.28 -16.50
CA ASN A 198 2.00 -2.58 -16.79
C ASN A 198 2.01 -1.08 -16.45
N PHE A 199 2.82 -0.65 -15.46
CA PHE A 199 2.70 0.67 -14.85
C PHE A 199 4.04 1.39 -14.62
N ALA A 200 5.17 0.92 -15.17
CA ALA A 200 6.41 1.68 -15.13
C ALA A 200 6.24 3.01 -15.87
N GLN A 201 6.89 4.06 -15.37
CA GLN A 201 6.79 5.42 -15.96
C GLN A 201 7.24 5.44 -17.43
N GLU A 202 8.26 4.66 -17.77
CA GLU A 202 8.73 4.53 -19.17
C GLU A 202 7.61 4.07 -20.11
N LEU A 203 6.77 3.12 -19.68
CA LEU A 203 5.62 2.65 -20.47
C LEU A 203 4.57 3.74 -20.66
N PHE A 204 4.33 4.55 -19.63
CA PHE A 204 3.42 5.69 -19.74
C PHE A 204 3.93 6.70 -20.75
N VAL A 205 5.22 7.07 -20.68
CA VAL A 205 5.86 8.02 -21.60
C VAL A 205 5.78 7.50 -23.04
N THR A 206 6.15 6.25 -23.30
CA THR A 206 6.08 5.63 -24.64
C THR A 206 4.65 5.67 -25.19
N LYS A 207 3.65 5.27 -24.41
CA LYS A 207 2.24 5.34 -24.84
C LYS A 207 1.78 6.76 -25.15
N LEU A 208 2.24 7.74 -24.36
CA LEU A 208 1.92 9.15 -24.57
C LEU A 208 2.54 9.67 -25.88
N GLU A 209 3.79 9.32 -26.18
CA GLU A 209 4.48 9.66 -27.42
C GLU A 209 3.77 9.07 -28.64
N ASP A 210 3.34 7.80 -28.56
CA ASP A 210 2.55 7.14 -29.63
C ASP A 210 1.23 7.88 -29.91
N VAL A 211 0.56 8.34 -28.84
CA VAL A 211 -0.68 9.15 -28.98
C VAL A 211 -0.39 10.46 -29.70
N TYR A 212 0.64 11.19 -29.29
CA TYR A 212 1.02 12.44 -29.96
C TYR A 212 1.39 12.20 -31.44
N ALA A 213 2.17 11.17 -31.76
CA ALA A 213 2.50 10.82 -33.13
C ALA A 213 1.25 10.53 -33.96
N SER A 214 0.26 9.81 -33.39
CA SER A 214 -1.01 9.49 -34.06
C SER A 214 -1.93 10.69 -34.33
N VAL A 215 -1.81 11.76 -33.54
CA VAL A 215 -2.62 12.99 -33.67
C VAL A 215 -1.98 13.97 -34.68
N LEU A 216 -0.64 13.91 -34.83
CA LEU A 216 0.10 14.79 -35.69
C LEU A 216 0.28 14.24 -37.14
N SER A 217 -0.07 12.97 -37.35
CA SER A 217 -0.10 12.32 -38.66
C SER A 217 -1.46 12.45 -39.36
#